data_02f26ed1de474558daae79cb84f083a7
#
_entry.id   02f26ed1de474558daae79cb84f083a7
#
_cell.length_a   1.000
_cell.length_b   1.000
_cell.length_c   1.000
_cell.angle_alpha   90.00
_cell.angle_beta   90.00
_cell.angle_gamma   90.00
#
_symmetry.space_group_name_H-M   'P 1'
#
loop_
_entity.id
_entity.type
_entity.pdbx_description
1 polymer ?
#
loop_
_entity_poly.entity_id
_entity_poly.type
_entity_poly.pdbx_seq_one_letter_code
_entity_poly.pdbx_strand_id
1 'polypeptide(L)'
;MMQEEMQEKILRNIAKNGKLSTEDLAAMLAASPEEIEKEMNAMEEQGIICGYPTLINWDKTGCEHVTALIEVTVAPERGRGFDKVAERIYQFDEVESLYLMSGSGFDLTVIIVGKTMKEVAWFVATKLAPMESVMSTATHFVLKKI
;
A
#
# COMPACT_ATOMS: atom_id res chain seq x y z
N MET A 1 -17.24 -26.66 3.73
CA MET A 1 -16.98 -25.22 3.56
C MET A 1 -16.30 -25.00 2.25
N MET A 2 -16.78 -24.07 1.48
CA MET A 2 -16.17 -23.72 0.21
C MET A 2 -14.83 -23.06 0.44
N GLN A 3 -13.89 -23.28 -0.49
CA GLN A 3 -12.55 -22.70 -0.42
C GLN A 3 -12.58 -21.18 -0.32
N GLU A 4 -13.41 -20.53 -1.12
CA GLU A 4 -13.56 -19.08 -1.10
C GLU A 4 -14.04 -18.56 0.25
N GLU A 5 -14.95 -19.29 0.89
CA GLU A 5 -15.45 -18.92 2.21
C GLU A 5 -14.35 -19.03 3.27
N MET A 6 -13.54 -20.08 3.20
CA MET A 6 -12.41 -20.26 4.10
C MET A 6 -11.40 -19.15 3.90
N GLN A 7 -11.06 -18.82 2.67
CA GLN A 7 -10.12 -17.74 2.35
C GLN A 7 -10.63 -16.39 2.88
N GLU A 8 -11.90 -16.09 2.70
CA GLU A 8 -12.48 -14.86 3.22
C GLU A 8 -12.37 -14.76 4.74
N LYS A 9 -12.64 -15.83 5.46
CA LYS A 9 -12.52 -15.87 6.92
C LYS A 9 -11.08 -15.64 7.37
N ILE A 10 -10.13 -16.28 6.70
CA ILE A 10 -8.71 -16.09 6.99
C ILE A 10 -8.35 -14.62 6.79
N LEU A 11 -8.70 -14.05 5.64
CA LEU A 11 -8.36 -12.67 5.29
C LEU A 11 -8.94 -11.66 6.27
N ARG A 12 -10.19 -11.83 6.68
CA ARG A 12 -10.82 -10.92 7.64
C ARG A 12 -10.12 -10.93 8.99
N ASN A 13 -9.60 -12.07 9.40
CA ASN A 13 -8.88 -12.19 10.67
C ASN A 13 -7.47 -11.62 10.57
N ILE A 14 -6.71 -11.96 9.55
CA ILE A 14 -5.33 -11.45 9.40
C ILE A 14 -5.29 -9.96 9.04
N ALA A 15 -6.34 -9.45 8.40
CA ALA A 15 -6.43 -8.02 8.13
C ALA A 15 -6.51 -7.19 9.43
N LYS A 16 -7.05 -7.77 10.50
CA LYS A 16 -7.10 -7.14 11.83
C LYS A 16 -5.85 -7.41 12.65
N ASN A 17 -5.26 -8.57 12.49
CA ASN A 17 -4.07 -8.99 13.23
C ASN A 17 -3.20 -9.89 12.36
N GLY A 18 -2.23 -9.29 11.68
CA GLY A 18 -1.30 -10.02 10.82
C GLY A 18 -0.33 -10.93 11.56
N LYS A 19 -0.34 -10.90 12.90
CA LYS A 19 0.55 -11.71 13.73
C LYS A 19 -0.05 -13.07 14.12
N LEU A 20 -1.29 -13.32 13.73
CA LEU A 20 -1.94 -14.60 13.99
C LEU A 20 -1.17 -15.74 13.31
N SER A 21 -0.87 -16.80 14.08
CA SER A 21 -0.18 -17.96 13.55
C SER A 21 -1.16 -18.87 12.80
N THR A 22 -0.62 -19.82 12.06
CA THR A 22 -1.41 -20.85 11.40
C THR A 22 -2.24 -21.64 12.42
N GLU A 23 -1.66 -21.91 13.57
CA GLU A 23 -2.33 -22.62 14.67
C GLU A 23 -3.46 -21.80 15.27
N ASP A 24 -3.24 -20.48 15.43
CA ASP A 24 -4.28 -19.57 15.93
C ASP A 24 -5.49 -19.55 14.99
N LEU A 25 -5.24 -19.41 13.70
CA LEU A 25 -6.30 -19.40 12.69
C LEU A 25 -7.04 -20.72 12.62
N ALA A 26 -6.30 -21.84 12.73
CA ALA A 26 -6.90 -23.16 12.73
C ALA A 26 -7.89 -23.33 13.89
N ALA A 27 -7.49 -22.90 15.08
CA ALA A 27 -8.36 -22.94 16.26
C ALA A 27 -9.57 -22.04 16.09
N MET A 28 -9.39 -20.84 15.57
CA MET A 28 -10.48 -19.86 15.40
C MET A 28 -11.49 -20.30 14.36
N LEU A 29 -11.05 -20.98 13.31
CA LEU A 29 -11.89 -21.33 12.16
C LEU A 29 -12.32 -22.79 12.14
N ALA A 30 -11.98 -23.55 13.19
CA ALA A 30 -12.27 -24.98 13.27
C ALA A 30 -11.76 -25.76 12.05
N ALA A 31 -10.53 -25.46 11.66
CA ALA A 31 -9.84 -26.10 10.54
C ALA A 31 -8.50 -26.67 11.01
N SER A 32 -7.84 -27.46 10.17
CA SER A 32 -6.51 -27.97 10.49
C SER A 32 -5.45 -26.91 10.12
N PRO A 33 -4.30 -26.90 10.84
CA PRO A 33 -3.20 -26.01 10.47
C PRO A 33 -2.75 -26.21 9.02
N GLU A 34 -2.79 -27.44 8.52
CA GLU A 34 -2.41 -27.76 7.15
C GLU A 34 -3.34 -27.12 6.13
N GLU A 35 -4.65 -27.09 6.39
CA GLU A 35 -5.62 -26.39 5.54
C GLU A 35 -5.36 -24.89 5.51
N ILE A 36 -5.11 -24.32 6.68
CA ILE A 36 -4.82 -22.87 6.79
C ILE A 36 -3.56 -22.52 6.02
N GLU A 37 -2.49 -23.28 6.22
CA GLU A 37 -1.22 -23.05 5.52
C GLU A 37 -1.37 -23.14 4.01
N LYS A 38 -2.10 -24.15 3.55
CA LYS A 38 -2.38 -24.35 2.13
C LYS A 38 -3.10 -23.14 1.53
N GLU A 39 -4.15 -22.65 2.21
CA GLU A 39 -4.92 -21.51 1.72
C GLU A 39 -4.11 -20.22 1.76
N MET A 40 -3.31 -20.01 2.80
CA MET A 40 -2.46 -18.84 2.91
C MET A 40 -1.40 -18.81 1.81
N ASN A 41 -0.74 -19.95 1.57
CA ASN A 41 0.26 -20.05 0.51
C ASN A 41 -0.36 -19.78 -0.86
N ALA A 42 -1.55 -20.32 -1.11
CA ALA A 42 -2.27 -20.08 -2.38
C ALA A 42 -2.59 -18.60 -2.56
N MET A 43 -3.05 -17.94 -1.51
CA MET A 43 -3.38 -16.52 -1.57
C MET A 43 -2.14 -15.62 -1.75
N GLU A 44 -1.02 -16.01 -1.17
CA GLU A 44 0.25 -15.31 -1.37
C GLU A 44 0.73 -15.45 -2.82
N GLU A 45 0.67 -16.67 -3.38
CA GLU A 45 1.06 -16.93 -4.76
C GLU A 45 0.20 -16.17 -5.76
N GLN A 46 -1.10 -16.04 -5.47
CA GLN A 46 -2.04 -15.33 -6.33
C GLN A 46 -1.98 -13.81 -6.15
N GLY A 47 -1.18 -13.31 -5.22
CA GLY A 47 -1.08 -11.89 -4.95
C GLY A 47 -2.26 -11.30 -4.19
N ILE A 48 -3.13 -12.14 -3.63
CA ILE A 48 -4.23 -11.70 -2.76
C ILE A 48 -3.64 -11.15 -1.45
N ILE A 49 -2.75 -11.91 -0.84
CA ILE A 49 -1.98 -11.44 0.31
C ILE A 49 -0.67 -10.87 -0.24
N CYS A 50 -0.49 -9.57 -0.09
CA CYS A 50 0.68 -8.86 -0.61
C CYS A 50 1.80 -8.71 0.42
N GLY A 51 1.51 -8.95 1.69
CA GLY A 51 2.49 -8.83 2.77
C GLY A 51 1.82 -8.71 4.13
N TYR A 52 2.65 -8.61 5.16
CA TYR A 52 2.19 -8.53 6.55
C TYR A 52 2.85 -7.33 7.24
N PRO A 53 2.54 -6.10 6.81
CA PRO A 53 3.18 -4.92 7.38
C PRO A 53 2.76 -4.70 8.83
N THR A 54 3.66 -4.10 9.60
CA THR A 54 3.41 -3.76 10.99
C THR A 54 3.03 -2.30 11.10
N LEU A 55 1.99 -2.01 11.88
CA LEU A 55 1.63 -0.63 12.20
C LEU A 55 2.59 -0.10 13.25
N ILE A 56 3.27 1.01 12.95
CA ILE A 56 4.29 1.58 13.83
C ILE A 56 3.94 3.04 14.12
N ASN A 57 3.97 3.41 15.40
CA ASN A 57 3.91 4.80 15.79
C ASN A 57 5.35 5.34 15.86
N TRP A 58 5.81 5.90 14.74
CA TRP A 58 7.18 6.38 14.59
C TRP A 58 7.50 7.56 15.52
N ASP A 59 6.48 8.31 15.94
CA ASP A 59 6.67 9.42 16.87
C ASP A 59 7.17 8.97 18.25
N LYS A 60 6.93 7.71 18.60
CA LYS A 60 7.40 7.11 19.85
C LYS A 60 8.81 6.52 19.75
N THR A 61 9.40 6.60 18.58
CA THR A 61 10.78 6.12 18.36
C THR A 61 11.72 7.31 18.23
N GLY A 62 13.02 7.06 18.27
CA GLY A 62 14.01 8.09 17.97
C GLY A 62 14.33 8.23 16.48
N CYS A 63 13.62 7.52 15.63
CA CYS A 63 13.88 7.50 14.19
C CYS A 63 13.26 8.71 13.49
N GLU A 64 13.98 9.27 12.54
CA GLU A 64 13.42 10.25 11.63
C GLU A 64 12.51 9.51 10.65
N HIS A 65 11.27 9.94 10.56
CA HIS A 65 10.28 9.32 9.68
C HIS A 65 9.22 10.33 9.29
N VAL A 66 9.05 10.54 8.00
CA VAL A 66 8.05 11.46 7.46
C VAL A 66 7.21 10.71 6.43
N THR A 67 5.92 10.83 6.57
CA THR A 67 4.96 10.32 5.59
C THR A 67 4.30 11.50 4.91
N ALA A 68 4.17 11.41 3.59
CA ALA A 68 3.49 12.43 2.81
C ALA A 68 2.48 11.77 1.87
N LEU A 69 1.36 12.46 1.68
CA LEU A 69 0.35 12.10 0.71
C LEU A 69 0.45 13.07 -0.46
N ILE A 70 0.67 12.54 -1.64
CA ILE A 70 0.83 13.35 -2.85
C ILE A 70 -0.38 13.14 -3.74
N GLU A 71 -1.10 14.21 -4.04
CA GLU A 71 -2.15 14.18 -5.05
C GLU A 71 -1.50 14.43 -6.40
N VAL A 72 -1.71 13.54 -7.35
CA VAL A 72 -1.09 13.61 -8.66
C VAL A 72 -2.16 13.65 -9.74
N THR A 73 -2.07 14.66 -10.61
CA THR A 73 -2.90 14.75 -11.79
C THR A 73 -2.05 14.29 -12.98
N VAL A 74 -2.56 13.36 -13.74
CA VAL A 74 -1.83 12.78 -14.87
C VAL A 74 -2.63 12.88 -16.16
N ALA A 75 -1.90 12.96 -17.28
CA ALA A 75 -2.49 12.85 -18.59
C ALA A 75 -2.61 11.35 -18.91
N PRO A 76 -3.81 10.84 -19.22
CA PRO A 76 -3.95 9.42 -19.56
C PRO A 76 -3.22 9.10 -20.86
N GLU A 77 -2.52 7.96 -20.86
CA GLU A 77 -1.88 7.48 -22.07
C GLU A 77 -2.93 6.85 -22.98
N ARG A 78 -2.82 7.12 -24.26
CA ARG A 78 -3.78 6.66 -25.25
C ARG A 78 -3.88 5.15 -25.24
N GLY A 79 -5.08 4.63 -24.99
CA GLY A 79 -5.38 3.19 -24.97
C GLY A 79 -4.97 2.46 -23.71
N ARG A 80 -4.38 3.13 -22.71
CA ARG A 80 -3.88 2.50 -21.48
C ARG A 80 -4.36 3.16 -20.19
N GLY A 81 -5.06 4.30 -20.28
CA GLY A 81 -5.50 5.02 -19.09
C GLY A 81 -4.33 5.47 -18.22
N PHE A 82 -4.44 5.20 -16.92
CA PHE A 82 -3.45 5.65 -15.93
C PHE A 82 -2.49 4.55 -15.47
N ASP A 83 -2.70 3.32 -15.90
CA ASP A 83 -1.99 2.15 -15.36
C ASP A 83 -0.48 2.21 -15.57
N LYS A 84 -0.04 2.64 -16.75
CA LYS A 84 1.37 2.69 -17.07
C LYS A 84 2.11 3.74 -16.25
N VAL A 85 1.50 4.90 -16.05
CA VAL A 85 2.07 5.97 -15.22
C VAL A 85 2.15 5.48 -13.77
N ALA A 86 1.08 4.87 -13.28
CA ALA A 86 1.02 4.34 -11.93
C ALA A 86 2.10 3.27 -11.70
N GLU A 87 2.30 2.37 -12.64
CA GLU A 87 3.35 1.35 -12.54
C GLU A 87 4.75 1.98 -12.42
N ARG A 88 5.02 3.01 -13.21
CA ARG A 88 6.31 3.70 -13.17
C ARG A 88 6.53 4.41 -11.83
N ILE A 89 5.50 5.05 -11.30
CA ILE A 89 5.56 5.72 -10.00
C ILE A 89 5.79 4.70 -8.89
N TYR A 90 5.09 3.59 -8.94
CA TYR A 90 5.17 2.56 -7.89
C TYR A 90 6.56 1.90 -7.81
N GLN A 91 7.36 1.99 -8.84
CA GLN A 91 8.72 1.42 -8.83
C GLN A 91 9.74 2.22 -8.03
N PHE A 92 9.44 3.46 -7.67
CA PHE A 92 10.34 4.23 -6.80
C PHE A 92 10.30 3.64 -5.38
N ASP A 93 11.49 3.47 -4.78
CA ASP A 93 11.62 2.91 -3.43
C ASP A 93 10.89 3.73 -2.38
N GLU A 94 10.81 5.04 -2.57
CA GLU A 94 10.16 5.96 -1.65
C GLU A 94 8.64 5.79 -1.60
N VAL A 95 8.04 5.15 -2.61
CA VAL A 95 6.59 4.96 -2.68
C VAL A 95 6.17 3.77 -1.85
N GLU A 96 5.40 4.03 -0.80
CA GLU A 96 4.84 2.98 0.06
C GLU A 96 3.58 2.38 -0.54
N SER A 97 2.69 3.23 -1.05
CA SER A 97 1.45 2.79 -1.68
C SER A 97 0.97 3.82 -2.70
N LEU A 98 0.12 3.37 -3.61
CA LEU A 98 -0.41 4.19 -4.68
C LEU A 98 -1.83 3.76 -4.98
N TYR A 99 -2.72 4.72 -5.13
CA TYR A 99 -4.14 4.48 -5.39
C TYR A 99 -4.62 5.30 -6.58
N LEU A 100 -5.40 4.66 -7.45
CA LEU A 100 -6.16 5.36 -8.47
C LEU A 100 -7.45 5.84 -7.81
N MET A 101 -7.72 7.13 -7.91
CA MET A 101 -8.83 7.76 -7.21
C MET A 101 -9.95 8.13 -8.17
N SER A 102 -11.18 8.05 -7.67
CA SER A 102 -12.34 8.62 -8.34
C SER A 102 -12.54 10.04 -7.82
N GLY A 103 -13.17 10.89 -8.62
CA GLY A 103 -13.49 12.25 -8.23
C GLY A 103 -12.85 13.27 -9.15
N SER A 104 -12.94 14.54 -8.76
CA SER A 104 -12.39 15.65 -9.52
C SER A 104 -11.16 16.22 -8.82
N GLY A 105 -10.25 16.77 -9.60
CA GLY A 105 -9.09 17.50 -9.10
C GLY A 105 -7.76 16.75 -9.21
N PHE A 106 -7.75 15.45 -8.99
CA PHE A 106 -6.54 14.64 -9.15
C PHE A 106 -6.90 13.19 -9.44
N ASP A 107 -5.94 12.41 -9.90
CA ASP A 107 -6.17 11.06 -10.39
C ASP A 107 -5.53 9.99 -9.52
N LEU A 108 -4.36 10.28 -8.94
CA LEU A 108 -3.62 9.32 -8.12
C LEU A 108 -3.33 9.92 -6.75
N THR A 109 -3.38 9.05 -5.74
CA THR A 109 -2.85 9.35 -4.40
C THR A 109 -1.62 8.49 -4.20
N VAL A 110 -0.48 9.13 -3.95
CA VAL A 110 0.80 8.45 -3.72
C VAL A 110 1.22 8.69 -2.29
N ILE A 111 1.45 7.62 -1.56
CA ILE A 111 1.97 7.71 -0.19
C ILE A 111 3.48 7.49 -0.25
N ILE A 112 4.22 8.48 0.19
CA ILE A 112 5.68 8.50 0.16
C ILE A 112 6.21 8.56 1.58
N VAL A 113 7.28 7.82 1.83
CA VAL A 113 7.96 7.79 3.12
C VAL A 113 9.40 8.25 2.92
N GLY A 114 9.88 9.09 3.82
CA GLY A 114 11.25 9.56 3.83
C GLY A 114 11.69 9.88 5.25
N LYS A 115 12.90 10.38 5.40
CA LYS A 115 13.43 10.74 6.72
C LYS A 115 13.06 12.16 7.12
N THR A 116 13.06 13.09 6.19
CA THR A 116 12.79 14.51 6.45
C THR A 116 11.80 15.05 5.41
N MET A 117 11.13 16.14 5.74
CA MET A 117 10.25 16.84 4.80
C MET A 117 11.02 17.30 3.57
N LYS A 118 12.26 17.74 3.76
CA LYS A 118 13.12 18.18 2.66
C LYS A 118 13.42 17.05 1.70
N GLU A 119 13.72 15.87 2.22
CA GLU A 119 13.97 14.67 1.40
C GLU A 119 12.75 14.31 0.55
N VAL A 120 11.57 14.33 1.16
CA VAL A 120 10.32 14.05 0.45
C VAL A 120 10.04 15.09 -0.61
N ALA A 121 10.18 16.38 -0.27
CA ALA A 121 9.97 17.48 -1.22
C ALA A 121 10.94 17.39 -2.39
N TRP A 122 12.19 17.03 -2.12
CA TRP A 122 13.21 16.84 -3.15
C TRP A 122 12.87 15.69 -4.09
N PHE A 123 12.38 14.60 -3.54
CA PHE A 123 11.92 13.45 -4.34
C PHE A 123 10.79 13.87 -5.29
N VAL A 124 9.79 14.57 -4.78
CA VAL A 124 8.67 15.04 -5.60
C VAL A 124 9.17 15.97 -6.71
N ALA A 125 10.02 16.91 -6.38
CA ALA A 125 10.51 17.90 -7.33
C ALA A 125 11.43 17.31 -8.42
N THR A 126 12.22 16.30 -8.06
CA THR A 126 13.25 15.77 -8.98
C THR A 126 12.85 14.49 -9.70
N LYS A 127 11.96 13.69 -9.11
CA LYS A 127 11.59 12.39 -9.69
C LYS A 127 10.14 12.26 -10.09
N LEU A 128 9.22 12.85 -9.33
CA LEU A 128 7.79 12.69 -9.59
C LEU A 128 7.26 13.77 -10.52
N ALA A 129 7.43 15.04 -10.15
CA ALA A 129 6.91 16.16 -10.94
C ALA A 129 7.47 16.23 -12.36
N PRO A 130 8.75 15.87 -12.63
CA PRO A 130 9.29 15.93 -14.00
C PRO A 130 8.82 14.82 -14.94
N MET A 131 8.10 13.81 -14.43
CA MET A 131 7.62 12.72 -15.29
C MET A 131 6.70 13.29 -16.37
N GLU A 132 6.89 12.82 -17.61
CA GLU A 132 6.20 13.36 -18.78
C GLU A 132 4.68 13.39 -18.63
N SER A 133 4.11 12.32 -18.08
CA SER A 133 2.65 12.21 -17.93
C SER A 133 2.10 12.91 -16.70
N VAL A 134 2.94 13.41 -15.81
CA VAL A 134 2.51 14.09 -14.58
C VAL A 134 2.26 15.57 -14.90
N MET A 135 1.01 15.98 -14.74
CA MET A 135 0.59 17.35 -15.02
C MET A 135 0.76 18.28 -13.82
N SER A 136 0.44 17.78 -12.63
CA SER A 136 0.58 18.56 -11.40
C SER A 136 0.67 17.63 -10.19
N THR A 137 1.27 18.14 -9.12
CA THR A 137 1.39 17.45 -7.84
C THR A 137 1.04 18.41 -6.71
N ALA A 138 0.43 17.87 -5.64
CA ALA A 138 0.18 18.62 -4.41
C ALA A 138 0.59 17.73 -3.24
N THR A 139 1.55 18.20 -2.46
CA THR A 139 2.13 17.45 -1.35
C THR A 139 1.48 17.85 -0.03
N HIS A 140 1.03 16.83 0.72
CA HIS A 140 0.48 17.00 2.06
C HIS A 140 1.32 16.16 3.02
N PHE A 141 1.98 16.81 3.96
CA PHE A 141 2.74 16.08 4.96
C PHE A 141 1.83 15.65 6.11
N VAL A 142 1.98 14.40 6.53
CA VAL A 142 1.29 13.89 7.71
C VAL A 142 2.01 14.46 8.93
N LEU A 143 1.35 15.33 9.68
CA LEU A 143 1.94 15.93 10.86
C LEU A 143 1.86 15.00 12.07
N LYS A 144 0.79 14.22 12.17
CA LYS A 144 0.59 13.30 13.28
C LYS A 144 -0.44 12.24 12.90
N LYS A 145 -0.15 11.00 13.24
CA LYS A 145 -1.12 9.90 13.17
C LYS A 145 -1.83 9.78 14.51
N ILE A 146 -3.13 9.83 14.49
CA ILE A 146 -3.95 9.75 15.71
C ILE A 146 -4.34 8.29 15.99
#